data_cb2282b6fcd7e7c06b2d717646561251
#
_entry.id   cb2282b6fcd7e7c06b2d717646561251
#
_cell.length_a   1.000
_cell.length_b   1.000
_cell.length_c   1.000
_cell.angle_alpha   90.00
_cell.angle_beta   90.00
_cell.angle_gamma   90.00
#
_symmetry.space_group_name_H-M   'P 1'
#
loop_
_entity.id
_entity.type
_entity.pdbx_description
1 polymer ?
#
loop_
_entity_poly.entity_id
_entity_poly.type
_entity_poly.pdbx_seq_one_letter_code
_entity_poly.pdbx_strand_id
1 'polypeptide(L)'
;YGALRRLREGCEWISPYDRRTVGKVLRARWGDTGLDLERLWDIEIGKVLHGLVNGRDYFVRLVKGPEASAAVSRPLGKMRLRAVVIDVSDSIFTPCTYGVRDCIMLNGARLREVSELVSFRGKFTEQAREGDAIEVRGTLEEVICGSGTTYRVVLGAKGDYLIPIDR
;
A
#
# COMPACT_ATOMS: atom_id res chain seq x y z
N TYR A 1 4.51 -7.35 -14.30
CA TYR A 1 3.38 -7.76 -13.43
C TYR A 1 2.45 -8.73 -14.17
N GLY A 2 1.90 -8.36 -15.33
CA GLY A 2 0.97 -9.21 -16.08
C GLY A 2 1.53 -10.58 -16.48
N ALA A 3 2.82 -10.69 -16.82
CA ALA A 3 3.46 -11.97 -17.10
C ALA A 3 3.51 -12.88 -15.86
N LEU A 4 3.88 -12.33 -14.70
CA LEU A 4 3.90 -13.08 -13.44
C LEU A 4 2.50 -13.57 -13.04
N ARG A 5 1.48 -12.73 -13.25
CA ARG A 5 0.07 -13.09 -13.02
C ARG A 5 -0.35 -14.26 -13.90
N ARG A 6 -0.08 -14.21 -15.22
CA ARG A 6 -0.37 -15.32 -16.14
C ARG A 6 0.37 -16.60 -15.79
N LEU A 7 1.65 -16.50 -15.38
CA LEU A 7 2.40 -17.66 -14.91
C LEU A 7 1.75 -18.29 -13.67
N ARG A 8 1.32 -17.49 -12.72
CA ARG A 8 0.64 -17.98 -11.50
C ARG A 8 -0.71 -18.64 -11.79
N GLU A 9 -1.43 -18.17 -12.81
CA GLU A 9 -2.71 -18.76 -13.24
C GLU A 9 -2.54 -20.03 -14.07
N GLY A 10 -1.40 -20.19 -14.77
CA GLY A 10 -1.15 -21.29 -15.71
C GLY A 10 -0.12 -22.35 -15.28
N CYS A 11 0.58 -22.16 -14.18
CA CYS A 11 1.64 -23.05 -13.74
C CYS A 11 1.37 -23.62 -12.33
N GLU A 12 1.23 -24.92 -12.21
CA GLU A 12 1.00 -25.62 -10.92
C GLU A 12 2.12 -25.44 -9.90
N TRP A 13 3.35 -25.16 -10.35
CA TRP A 13 4.51 -24.95 -9.48
C TRP A 13 4.62 -23.53 -8.92
N ILE A 14 3.75 -22.58 -9.33
CA ILE A 14 3.62 -21.25 -8.73
C ILE A 14 2.25 -21.14 -8.06
N SER A 15 2.22 -20.83 -6.78
CA SER A 15 0.99 -20.70 -6.01
C SER A 15 0.99 -19.49 -5.07
N PRO A 16 -0.20 -18.99 -4.67
CA PRO A 16 -0.30 -18.09 -3.54
C PRO A 16 0.23 -18.74 -2.27
N TYR A 17 0.46 -17.96 -1.23
CA TYR A 17 0.71 -18.49 0.10
C TYR A 17 -0.49 -19.31 0.57
N ASP A 18 -0.22 -20.46 1.23
CA ASP A 18 -1.22 -21.19 1.98
C ASP A 18 -1.63 -20.43 3.27
N ARG A 19 -2.72 -20.85 3.87
CA ARG A 19 -3.25 -20.23 5.09
C ARG A 19 -2.20 -20.14 6.22
N ARG A 20 -1.40 -21.17 6.42
CA ARG A 20 -0.38 -21.22 7.47
C ARG A 20 0.70 -20.17 7.24
N THR A 21 1.19 -20.07 6.01
CA THR A 21 2.21 -19.09 5.60
C THR A 21 1.68 -17.67 5.67
N VAL A 22 0.43 -17.43 5.19
CA VAL A 22 -0.22 -16.12 5.29
C VAL A 22 -0.28 -15.64 6.73
N GLY A 23 -0.68 -16.47 7.68
CA GLY A 23 -0.73 -16.07 9.10
C GLY A 23 0.63 -15.66 9.68
N LYS A 24 1.74 -16.28 9.23
CA LYS A 24 3.09 -15.85 9.61
C LYS A 24 3.48 -14.52 8.97
N VAL A 25 3.20 -14.38 7.68
CA VAL A 25 3.50 -13.15 6.91
C VAL A 25 2.72 -11.96 7.48
N LEU A 26 1.43 -12.12 7.76
CA LEU A 26 0.61 -11.06 8.35
C LEU A 26 1.14 -10.63 9.71
N ARG A 27 1.47 -11.57 10.60
CA ARG A 27 2.06 -11.22 11.92
C ARG A 27 3.38 -10.47 11.77
N ALA A 28 4.24 -10.90 10.87
CA ALA A 28 5.53 -10.24 10.64
C ALA A 28 5.41 -8.84 10.05
N ARG A 29 4.41 -8.61 9.18
CA ARG A 29 4.23 -7.34 8.46
C ARG A 29 3.31 -6.34 9.17
N TRP A 30 2.32 -6.84 9.91
CA TRP A 30 1.20 -6.04 10.42
C TRP A 30 0.95 -6.21 11.92
N GLY A 31 1.71 -7.07 12.63
CA GLY A 31 1.48 -7.36 14.03
C GLY A 31 1.69 -6.17 14.98
N ASP A 32 2.39 -5.14 14.52
CA ASP A 32 2.65 -3.91 15.28
C ASP A 32 1.58 -2.81 15.08
N THR A 33 0.57 -3.07 14.26
CA THR A 33 -0.46 -2.08 13.89
C THR A 33 -1.67 -2.08 14.83
N GLY A 34 -1.89 -3.17 15.57
CA GLY A 34 -3.11 -3.39 16.35
C GLY A 34 -4.34 -3.74 15.52
N LEU A 35 -4.16 -4.06 14.23
CA LEU A 35 -5.24 -4.44 13.33
C LEU A 35 -5.67 -5.89 13.57
N ASP A 36 -6.95 -6.15 13.30
CA ASP A 36 -7.44 -7.50 13.08
C ASP A 36 -6.83 -8.06 11.79
N LEU A 37 -5.92 -9.04 11.93
CA LEU A 37 -5.16 -9.58 10.81
C LEU A 37 -6.02 -10.44 9.89
N GLU A 38 -7.16 -10.96 10.35
CA GLU A 38 -8.06 -11.76 9.51
C GLU A 38 -8.60 -10.95 8.34
N ARG A 39 -8.84 -9.67 8.54
CA ARG A 39 -9.27 -8.74 7.48
C ARG A 39 -8.26 -8.59 6.34
N LEU A 40 -7.01 -8.95 6.55
CA LEU A 40 -5.93 -8.84 5.56
C LEU A 40 -5.65 -10.16 4.83
N TRP A 41 -6.31 -11.27 5.17
CA TRP A 41 -6.04 -12.59 4.61
C TRP A 41 -6.25 -12.62 3.10
N ASP A 42 -7.41 -12.21 2.62
CA ASP A 42 -7.75 -12.27 1.20
C ASP A 42 -6.87 -11.33 0.37
N ILE A 43 -6.51 -10.18 0.95
CA ILE A 43 -5.59 -9.24 0.32
C ILE A 43 -4.22 -9.90 0.18
N GLU A 44 -3.67 -10.47 1.25
CA GLU A 44 -2.32 -11.04 1.25
C GLU A 44 -2.23 -12.28 0.34
N ILE A 45 -3.26 -13.14 0.32
CA ILE A 45 -3.37 -14.27 -0.61
C ILE A 45 -3.47 -13.79 -2.06
N GLY A 46 -4.19 -12.71 -2.31
CA GLY A 46 -4.42 -12.13 -3.63
C GLY A 46 -3.19 -11.48 -4.26
N LYS A 47 -2.18 -11.09 -3.47
CA LYS A 47 -0.97 -10.43 -3.99
C LYS A 47 -0.18 -11.34 -4.93
N VAL A 48 0.22 -10.80 -6.07
CA VAL A 48 0.96 -11.55 -7.12
C VAL A 48 2.47 -11.43 -6.94
N LEU A 49 2.94 -10.33 -6.34
CA LEU A 49 4.38 -10.07 -6.18
C LEU A 49 5.08 -10.97 -5.16
N HIS A 50 4.34 -11.83 -4.47
CA HIS A 50 4.89 -12.86 -3.60
C HIS A 50 4.03 -14.14 -3.60
N GLY A 51 4.61 -15.24 -3.15
CA GLY A 51 3.97 -16.53 -3.10
C GLY A 51 4.99 -17.66 -2.99
N LEU A 52 4.65 -18.82 -3.53
CA LEU A 52 5.47 -20.01 -3.52
C LEU A 52 5.81 -20.45 -4.94
N VAL A 53 7.08 -20.82 -5.15
CA VAL A 53 7.59 -21.50 -6.35
C VAL A 53 8.16 -22.83 -5.91
N ASN A 54 7.56 -23.94 -6.32
CA ASN A 54 7.92 -25.30 -5.84
C ASN A 54 8.01 -25.36 -4.29
N GLY A 55 7.06 -24.74 -3.60
CA GLY A 55 7.00 -24.70 -2.14
C GLY A 55 8.01 -23.78 -1.44
N ARG A 56 8.80 -22.99 -2.20
CA ARG A 56 9.73 -22.01 -1.66
C ARG A 56 9.21 -20.61 -1.86
N ASP A 57 9.43 -19.75 -0.87
CA ASP A 57 9.03 -18.34 -0.95
C ASP A 57 9.68 -17.62 -2.14
N TYR A 58 8.88 -16.84 -2.86
CA TYR A 58 9.38 -15.83 -3.77
C TYR A 58 8.85 -14.44 -3.41
N PHE A 59 9.62 -13.44 -3.71
CA PHE A 59 9.24 -12.04 -3.61
C PHE A 59 9.83 -11.27 -4.80
N VAL A 60 8.97 -10.60 -5.56
CA VAL A 60 9.36 -9.75 -6.69
C VAL A 60 9.16 -8.29 -6.29
N ARG A 61 10.18 -7.48 -6.52
CA ARG A 61 10.10 -6.03 -6.36
C ARG A 61 10.21 -5.37 -7.72
N LEU A 62 9.18 -4.66 -8.13
CA LEU A 62 9.21 -3.78 -9.29
C LEU A 62 9.66 -2.39 -8.80
N VAL A 63 10.71 -1.86 -9.40
CA VAL A 63 11.27 -0.56 -8.99
C VAL A 63 11.07 0.43 -10.13
N LYS A 64 10.46 1.59 -9.82
CA LYS A 64 10.48 2.74 -10.73
C LYS A 64 11.85 3.41 -10.68
N GLY A 65 12.32 3.85 -11.82
CA GLY A 65 13.50 4.72 -11.90
C GLY A 65 13.28 6.02 -11.13
N PRO A 66 14.37 6.70 -10.73
CA PRO A 66 14.25 7.99 -10.06
C PRO A 66 13.59 9.00 -11.01
N GLU A 67 12.48 9.59 -10.58
CA GLU A 67 11.97 10.78 -11.22
C GLU A 67 12.82 11.97 -10.77
N ALA A 68 13.36 12.71 -11.73
CA ALA A 68 14.09 13.94 -11.45
C ALA A 68 13.09 15.01 -10.96
N SER A 69 12.84 15.04 -9.66
CA SER A 69 11.99 16.05 -9.04
C SER A 69 12.83 16.89 -8.09
N ALA A 70 12.83 18.20 -8.30
CA ALA A 70 13.38 19.18 -7.36
C ALA A 70 12.40 19.47 -6.19
N ALA A 71 11.51 18.54 -5.88
CA ALA A 71 10.54 18.69 -4.81
C ALA A 71 11.21 18.55 -3.43
N VAL A 72 10.86 19.44 -2.54
CA VAL A 72 11.23 19.37 -1.11
C VAL A 72 10.03 18.88 -0.33
N SER A 73 10.22 17.86 0.50
CA SER A 73 9.16 17.39 1.38
C SER A 73 9.44 17.70 2.84
N ARG A 74 8.38 18.01 3.58
CA ARG A 74 8.42 18.31 5.01
C ARG A 74 7.36 17.48 5.75
N PRO A 75 7.75 16.65 6.74
CA PRO A 75 6.77 15.92 7.55
C PRO A 75 6.02 16.90 8.47
N LEU A 76 4.70 16.74 8.54
CA LEU A 76 3.80 17.54 9.38
C LEU A 76 3.31 16.78 10.60
N GLY A 77 3.49 15.44 10.64
CA GLY A 77 3.12 14.61 11.78
C GLY A 77 2.30 13.38 11.41
N LYS A 78 2.07 12.54 12.41
CA LYS A 78 1.26 11.33 12.26
C LYS A 78 -0.22 11.67 12.19
N MET A 79 -0.93 10.93 11.33
CA MET A 79 -2.36 11.10 11.15
C MET A 79 -3.06 9.77 10.85
N ARG A 80 -4.37 9.77 11.05
CA ARG A 80 -5.29 8.72 10.58
C ARG A 80 -6.39 9.37 9.76
N LEU A 81 -6.68 8.79 8.61
CA LEU A 81 -7.72 9.28 7.72
C LEU A 81 -8.49 8.14 7.06
N ARG A 82 -9.65 8.47 6.51
CA ARG A 82 -10.37 7.67 5.51
C ARG A 82 -10.31 8.38 4.18
N ALA A 83 -10.25 7.60 3.11
CA ALA A 83 -10.22 8.10 1.74
C ALA A 83 -10.82 7.08 0.78
N VAL A 84 -11.06 7.51 -0.46
CA VAL A 84 -11.41 6.61 -1.57
C VAL A 84 -10.22 6.54 -2.52
N VAL A 85 -9.81 5.33 -2.89
CA VAL A 85 -8.75 5.09 -3.87
C VAL A 85 -9.29 5.37 -5.27
N ILE A 86 -8.57 6.18 -6.05
CA ILE A 86 -8.95 6.54 -7.43
C ILE A 86 -7.91 6.15 -8.46
N ASP A 87 -6.70 5.81 -8.05
CA ASP A 87 -5.64 5.34 -8.94
C ASP A 87 -4.74 4.34 -8.22
N VAL A 88 -4.46 3.23 -8.89
CA VAL A 88 -3.60 2.13 -8.40
C VAL A 88 -2.51 1.76 -9.41
N SER A 89 -2.33 2.55 -10.46
CA SER A 89 -1.38 2.26 -11.56
C SER A 89 0.04 2.00 -11.05
N ASP A 90 0.44 2.70 -10.00
CA ASP A 90 1.76 2.59 -9.37
C ASP A 90 1.77 1.76 -8.08
N SER A 91 0.66 1.14 -7.71
CA SER A 91 0.53 0.34 -6.47
C SER A 91 1.40 -0.91 -6.43
N ILE A 92 1.88 -1.38 -7.59
CA ILE A 92 2.72 -2.57 -7.73
C ILE A 92 4.23 -2.25 -7.68
N PHE A 93 4.61 -0.98 -7.75
CA PHE A 93 6.02 -0.57 -7.76
C PHE A 93 6.56 -0.30 -6.34
N THR A 94 7.86 -0.02 -6.28
CA THR A 94 8.52 0.58 -5.11
C THR A 94 9.27 1.82 -5.59
N PRO A 95 8.92 3.03 -5.13
CA PRO A 95 7.79 3.29 -4.21
C PRO A 95 6.43 2.91 -4.83
N CYS A 96 5.52 2.40 -4.00
CA CYS A 96 4.13 2.23 -4.41
C CYS A 96 3.35 3.51 -4.09
N THR A 97 2.44 3.85 -5.00
CA THR A 97 1.62 5.05 -4.90
C THR A 97 0.15 4.71 -5.13
N TYR A 98 -0.73 5.35 -4.37
CA TYR A 98 -2.17 5.30 -4.54
C TYR A 98 -2.70 6.71 -4.66
N GLY A 99 -3.39 7.02 -5.75
CA GLY A 99 -4.18 8.24 -5.87
C GLY A 99 -5.43 8.13 -5.00
N VAL A 100 -5.74 9.20 -4.25
CA VAL A 100 -6.88 9.21 -3.33
C VAL A 100 -7.68 10.50 -3.43
N ARG A 101 -8.95 10.41 -3.02
CA ARG A 101 -9.85 11.56 -2.88
C ARG A 101 -10.72 11.44 -1.63
N ASP A 102 -11.49 12.47 -1.35
CA ASP A 102 -12.46 12.51 -0.24
C ASP A 102 -11.82 12.20 1.11
N CYS A 103 -10.60 12.73 1.31
CA CYS A 103 -9.82 12.49 2.51
C CYS A 103 -10.46 13.17 3.73
N ILE A 104 -10.78 12.37 4.75
CA ILE A 104 -11.39 12.81 6.01
C ILE A 104 -10.53 12.28 7.16
N MET A 105 -10.02 13.17 8.01
CA MET A 105 -9.36 12.76 9.25
C MET A 105 -10.36 12.05 10.16
N LEU A 106 -9.90 11.07 10.94
CA LEU A 106 -10.78 10.37 11.89
C LEU A 106 -11.34 11.27 13.00
N ASN A 107 -10.80 12.46 13.18
CA ASN A 107 -11.37 13.51 14.03
C ASN A 107 -12.46 14.36 13.31
N GLY A 108 -12.81 14.02 12.04
CA GLY A 108 -13.83 14.69 11.25
C GLY A 108 -13.36 15.89 10.43
N ALA A 109 -12.13 16.36 10.55
CA ALA A 109 -11.61 17.45 9.73
C ALA A 109 -11.34 16.95 8.28
N ARG A 110 -11.74 17.73 7.28
CA ARG A 110 -11.46 17.41 5.87
C ARG A 110 -10.04 17.83 5.48
N LEU A 111 -9.36 16.96 4.74
CA LEU A 111 -8.07 17.21 4.12
C LEU A 111 -8.25 17.32 2.60
N ARG A 112 -8.65 18.49 2.12
CA ARG A 112 -9.00 18.69 0.70
C ARG A 112 -7.82 18.52 -0.26
N GLU A 113 -6.61 18.58 0.25
CA GLU A 113 -5.39 18.68 -0.56
C GLU A 113 -4.54 17.40 -0.55
N VAL A 114 -4.90 16.39 0.25
CA VAL A 114 -4.23 15.08 0.18
C VAL A 114 -4.75 14.33 -1.05
N SER A 115 -3.85 14.10 -1.99
CA SER A 115 -4.16 13.42 -3.26
C SER A 115 -3.44 12.09 -3.41
N GLU A 116 -2.47 11.79 -2.55
CA GLU A 116 -1.58 10.65 -2.74
C GLU A 116 -1.18 9.97 -1.42
N LEU A 117 -1.09 8.64 -1.48
CA LEU A 117 -0.43 7.82 -0.46
C LEU A 117 0.82 7.21 -1.08
N VAL A 118 1.95 7.26 -0.37
CA VAL A 118 3.24 6.76 -0.88
C VAL A 118 3.88 5.81 0.11
N SER A 119 4.48 4.72 -0.36
CA SER A 119 5.28 3.84 0.49
C SER A 119 6.47 3.24 -0.23
N PHE A 120 7.60 3.17 0.48
CA PHE A 120 8.82 2.45 0.07
C PHE A 120 8.87 1.01 0.62
N ARG A 121 7.79 0.55 1.26
CA ARG A 121 7.71 -0.78 1.88
C ARG A 121 6.82 -1.71 1.04
N GLY A 122 7.37 -2.82 0.61
CA GLY A 122 6.67 -3.83 -0.21
C GLY A 122 5.40 -4.41 0.44
N LYS A 123 5.20 -4.27 1.76
CA LYS A 123 3.95 -4.71 2.39
C LYS A 123 2.72 -3.91 1.91
N PHE A 124 2.94 -2.70 1.41
CA PHE A 124 1.87 -1.82 0.93
C PHE A 124 1.58 -1.97 -0.57
N THR A 125 2.39 -2.73 -1.32
CA THR A 125 2.06 -3.03 -2.73
C THR A 125 0.81 -3.91 -2.80
N GLU A 126 -0.02 -3.71 -3.83
CA GLU A 126 -1.24 -4.48 -4.09
C GLU A 126 -2.23 -4.49 -2.89
N GLN A 127 -2.20 -3.46 -2.03
CA GLN A 127 -2.95 -3.46 -0.77
C GLN A 127 -4.40 -3.00 -0.93
N ALA A 128 -4.69 -2.17 -1.92
CA ALA A 128 -6.02 -1.65 -2.22
C ALA A 128 -6.29 -1.65 -3.73
N ARG A 129 -7.54 -1.57 -4.12
CA ARG A 129 -8.02 -1.47 -5.50
C ARG A 129 -8.67 -0.11 -5.73
N GLU A 130 -8.79 0.27 -6.98
CA GLU A 130 -9.58 1.43 -7.37
C GLU A 130 -11.03 1.27 -6.91
N GLY A 131 -11.59 2.33 -6.33
CA GLY A 131 -12.92 2.35 -5.74
C GLY A 131 -12.98 1.93 -4.27
N ASP A 132 -11.93 1.34 -3.71
CA ASP A 132 -11.95 0.95 -2.29
C ASP A 132 -12.04 2.18 -1.38
N ALA A 133 -12.97 2.13 -0.41
CA ALA A 133 -12.89 2.97 0.76
C ALA A 133 -11.82 2.40 1.70
N ILE A 134 -10.89 3.23 2.14
CA ILE A 134 -9.73 2.81 2.92
C ILE A 134 -9.60 3.59 4.23
N GLU A 135 -9.03 2.95 5.23
CA GLU A 135 -8.51 3.61 6.42
C GLU A 135 -6.97 3.55 6.40
N VAL A 136 -6.35 4.68 6.70
CA VAL A 136 -4.91 4.86 6.60
C VAL A 136 -4.37 5.48 7.88
N ARG A 137 -3.23 4.97 8.36
CA ARG A 137 -2.38 5.62 9.34
C ARG A 137 -1.00 5.81 8.74
N GLY A 138 -0.51 7.05 8.73
CA GLY A 138 0.77 7.39 8.15
C GLY A 138 1.29 8.75 8.63
N THR A 139 2.30 9.27 7.95
CA THR A 139 2.86 10.60 8.18
C THR A 139 2.38 11.53 7.08
N LEU A 140 1.67 12.60 7.44
CA LEU A 140 1.36 13.68 6.49
C LEU A 140 2.64 14.42 6.12
N GLU A 141 2.85 14.62 4.84
CA GLU A 141 3.93 15.43 4.30
C GLU A 141 3.38 16.52 3.40
N GLU A 142 3.98 17.71 3.53
CA GLU A 142 3.87 18.79 2.58
C GLU A 142 4.97 18.62 1.53
N VAL A 143 4.61 18.72 0.26
CA VAL A 143 5.52 18.60 -0.88
C VAL A 143 5.49 19.92 -1.66
N ILE A 144 6.64 20.58 -1.72
CA ILE A 144 6.81 21.85 -2.42
C ILE A 144 7.59 21.59 -3.71
N CYS A 145 6.97 21.88 -4.85
CA CYS A 145 7.59 21.75 -6.16
C CYS A 145 7.35 23.02 -6.97
N GLY A 146 8.41 23.77 -7.25
CA GLY A 146 8.30 25.08 -7.89
C GLY A 146 7.41 26.04 -7.08
N SER A 147 6.34 26.54 -7.68
CA SER A 147 5.36 27.42 -7.02
C SER A 147 4.16 26.68 -6.40
N GLY A 148 4.11 25.36 -6.54
CA GLY A 148 2.98 24.54 -6.06
C GLY A 148 3.29 23.84 -4.74
N THR A 149 2.25 23.68 -3.92
CA THR A 149 2.29 22.87 -2.70
C THR A 149 1.21 21.82 -2.78
N THR A 150 1.58 20.56 -2.52
CA THR A 150 0.66 19.42 -2.44
C THR A 150 0.89 18.68 -1.13
N TYR A 151 -0.04 17.79 -0.79
CA TYR A 151 0.06 17.00 0.43
C TYR A 151 -0.08 15.52 0.09
N ARG A 152 0.75 14.70 0.73
CA ARG A 152 0.69 13.24 0.63
C ARG A 152 0.78 12.60 2.00
N VAL A 153 0.40 11.33 2.09
CA VAL A 153 0.62 10.53 3.30
C VAL A 153 1.67 9.46 3.00
N VAL A 154 2.76 9.50 3.75
CA VAL A 154 3.85 8.53 3.64
C VAL A 154 3.64 7.41 4.66
N LEU A 155 3.71 6.16 4.15
CA LEU A 155 3.52 4.94 4.90
C LEU A 155 4.85 4.18 5.02
N GLY A 156 5.17 3.66 6.20
CA GLY A 156 6.38 2.83 6.35
C GLY A 156 7.00 2.83 7.73
N ALA A 157 6.59 3.71 8.63
CA ALA A 157 6.98 3.68 10.02
C ALA A 157 6.24 2.56 10.78
N LYS A 158 6.72 2.25 11.98
CA LYS A 158 6.09 1.29 12.87
C LYS A 158 4.64 1.72 13.17
N GLY A 159 3.73 0.77 13.08
CA GLY A 159 2.30 1.00 13.32
C GLY A 159 1.55 1.65 12.14
N ASP A 160 2.22 2.01 11.03
CA ASP A 160 1.53 2.51 9.84
C ASP A 160 0.77 1.39 9.12
N TYR A 161 -0.42 1.73 8.62
CA TYR A 161 -1.27 0.80 7.88
C TYR A 161 -2.08 1.49 6.76
N LEU A 162 -2.52 0.67 5.83
CA LEU A 162 -3.51 0.96 4.80
C LEU A 162 -4.40 -0.27 4.70
N ILE A 163 -5.69 -0.11 4.97
CA ILE A 163 -6.67 -1.20 4.92
C ILE A 163 -7.96 -0.76 4.21
N PRO A 164 -8.52 -1.58 3.32
CA PRO A 164 -9.89 -1.40 2.86
C PRO A 164 -10.88 -1.55 4.02
N ILE A 165 -11.95 -0.73 4.01
CA ILE A 165 -12.94 -0.70 5.11
C ILE A 165 -14.07 -1.71 4.83
N ASP A 166 -14.45 -1.86 3.57
CA ASP A 166 -15.68 -2.55 3.13
C ASP A 166 -15.40 -3.86 2.37
N ARG A 167 -14.39 -4.62 2.80
CA ARG A 167 -14.10 -5.96 2.27
C ARG A 167 -14.27 -7.02 3.32
#